data_59300122d37df8feebea9c98c389a5f0
#
_entry.id   59300122d37df8feebea9c98c389a5f0
#
_cell.length_a   1.000
_cell.length_b   1.000
_cell.length_c   1.000
_cell.angle_alpha   90.00
_cell.angle_beta   90.00
_cell.angle_gamma   90.00
#
_symmetry.space_group_name_H-M   'P 1'
#
loop_
_entity.id
_entity.type
_entity.pdbx_description
1 polymer ?
#
loop_
_entity_poly.entity_id
_entity_poly.type
_entity_poly.pdbx_seq_one_letter_code
_entity_poly.pdbx_strand_id
1 'polypeptide(L)'
;METKLERIADKSAHTLRPEFTSLFHLIDAEMLKQCHKELDGNKAVGIDEVTKEEFGRNLDTNVENLVDRLKRKAYKPQPAMRVYIPKDNGKMRPLAIACYEDKIVQMALKKILEAIYEPRFLDNMYGFRPGRGCHDAIKMVYCKLNNDKICYVVDADIKGFFDHMNHEWMVKFLELYIKDPNIIWLVKKFLKAGVMEEGKQVATDEGSAQGSIVSPILANIYMHNVLMLWYKVIIAKRCKGDSFLVNYADDFIAGVQYKKEAEEYHQLLKERMNKFGLELEESKSHMIIMGRYIANAKVKRGENTKFGTFDFLGFSFYCGKSKAGKPYIMPKTSGKRFRKKIKAMKVWLYHHRDTPLKLIMKTVNMKLVGHYRYYGISFNSRWIANFWYQTRELLFKILNRRSNRRSYTRAEFIEMLKYYPLATPKIYVSLFQ
;
A
#
# COMPACT_ATOMS: atom_id res chain seq x y z
N MET A 1 -2.65 28.65 -6.29
CA MET A 1 -1.82 27.44 -6.57
C MET A 1 -2.65 26.25 -7.02
N GLU A 2 -3.71 25.89 -6.33
CA GLU A 2 -4.62 24.78 -6.68
C GLU A 2 -5.07 24.84 -8.15
N THR A 3 -5.50 26.02 -8.62
CA THR A 3 -5.88 26.27 -10.02
C THR A 3 -4.78 25.99 -11.06
N LYS A 4 -3.49 26.14 -10.73
CA LYS A 4 -2.39 25.82 -11.67
C LYS A 4 -2.20 24.30 -11.82
N LEU A 5 -2.27 23.56 -10.71
CA LEU A 5 -2.18 22.09 -10.73
C LEU A 5 -3.43 21.47 -11.37
N GLU A 6 -4.61 22.03 -11.14
CA GLU A 6 -5.85 21.62 -11.80
C GLU A 6 -5.76 21.77 -13.34
N ARG A 7 -5.22 22.88 -13.84
CA ARG A 7 -4.99 23.05 -15.29
C ARG A 7 -4.03 22.03 -15.86
N ILE A 8 -3.00 21.64 -15.10
CA ILE A 8 -2.08 20.57 -15.51
C ILE A 8 -2.81 19.23 -15.58
N ALA A 9 -3.62 18.92 -14.57
CA ALA A 9 -4.40 17.70 -14.52
C ALA A 9 -5.43 17.64 -15.67
N ASP A 10 -6.12 18.73 -15.94
CA ASP A 10 -7.07 18.86 -17.03
C ASP A 10 -6.39 18.67 -18.39
N LYS A 11 -5.29 19.38 -18.66
CA LYS A 11 -4.48 19.16 -19.86
C LYS A 11 -4.01 17.71 -19.97
N SER A 12 -3.59 17.09 -18.87
CA SER A 12 -3.16 15.70 -18.87
C SER A 12 -4.31 14.75 -19.19
N ALA A 13 -5.51 14.98 -18.66
CA ALA A 13 -6.68 14.14 -18.89
C ALA A 13 -7.15 14.17 -20.35
N HIS A 14 -7.17 15.36 -20.95
CA HIS A 14 -7.83 15.59 -22.24
C HIS A 14 -6.88 15.61 -23.44
N THR A 15 -5.54 15.59 -23.24
CA THR A 15 -4.57 15.54 -24.32
C THR A 15 -3.98 14.14 -24.46
N LEU A 16 -3.99 13.56 -25.67
CA LEU A 16 -3.49 12.20 -25.91
C LEU A 16 -2.01 12.05 -25.53
N ARG A 17 -1.18 13.00 -25.93
CA ARG A 17 0.26 13.07 -25.62
C ARG A 17 0.61 14.47 -25.11
N PRO A 18 0.28 14.80 -23.85
CA PRO A 18 0.59 16.11 -23.32
C PRO A 18 2.10 16.24 -23.11
N GLU A 19 2.64 17.39 -23.44
CA GLU A 19 4.01 17.75 -23.12
C GLU A 19 4.01 18.94 -22.18
N PHE A 20 4.79 18.79 -21.09
CA PHE A 20 4.95 19.80 -20.06
C PHE A 20 6.40 20.28 -20.06
N THR A 21 6.63 21.47 -20.60
CA THR A 21 7.97 22.05 -20.80
C THR A 21 8.39 23.01 -19.69
N SER A 22 7.44 23.51 -18.90
CA SER A 22 7.68 24.48 -17.86
C SER A 22 6.86 24.14 -16.61
N LEU A 23 7.47 23.49 -15.65
CA LEU A 23 6.84 23.03 -14.40
C LEU A 23 7.62 23.50 -13.17
N PHE A 24 8.94 23.66 -13.31
CA PHE A 24 9.83 23.90 -12.17
C PHE A 24 9.52 25.22 -11.44
N HIS A 25 9.04 26.23 -12.16
CA HIS A 25 8.61 27.52 -11.60
C HIS A 25 7.42 27.39 -10.63
N LEU A 26 6.72 26.27 -10.64
CA LEU A 26 5.63 25.98 -9.69
C LEU A 26 6.16 25.68 -8.29
N ILE A 27 7.42 25.26 -8.17
CA ILE A 27 8.09 25.06 -6.87
C ILE A 27 8.56 26.43 -6.37
N ASP A 28 7.60 27.26 -6.01
CA ASP A 28 7.78 28.61 -5.48
C ASP A 28 7.60 28.66 -3.96
N ALA A 29 7.83 29.82 -3.38
CA ALA A 29 7.70 30.03 -1.94
C ALA A 29 6.29 29.70 -1.43
N GLU A 30 5.26 30.03 -2.20
CA GLU A 30 3.86 29.75 -1.83
C GLU A 30 3.61 28.24 -1.75
N MET A 31 4.04 27.47 -2.76
CA MET A 31 3.92 26.00 -2.76
C MET A 31 4.68 25.36 -1.60
N LEU A 32 5.92 25.79 -1.33
CA LEU A 32 6.71 25.21 -0.26
C LEU A 32 6.13 25.53 1.13
N LYS A 33 5.61 26.73 1.35
CA LYS A 33 4.88 27.09 2.58
C LYS A 33 3.59 26.27 2.74
N GLN A 34 2.87 26.00 1.65
CA GLN A 34 1.71 25.13 1.68
C GLN A 34 2.09 23.68 2.01
N CYS A 35 3.17 23.16 1.42
CA CYS A 35 3.69 21.84 1.75
C CYS A 35 4.11 21.74 3.23
N HIS A 36 4.74 22.79 3.79
CA HIS A 36 5.05 22.86 5.22
C HIS A 36 3.79 22.73 6.09
N LYS A 37 2.69 23.42 5.75
CA LYS A 37 1.42 23.33 6.51
C LYS A 37 0.85 21.90 6.50
N GLU A 38 0.88 21.22 5.35
CA GLU A 38 0.30 19.88 5.14
C GLU A 38 1.12 18.75 5.75
N LEU A 39 2.43 18.92 5.91
CA LEU A 39 3.28 17.89 6.51
C LEU A 39 2.97 17.69 8.00
N ASP A 40 2.86 16.41 8.41
CA ASP A 40 2.64 16.04 9.81
C ASP A 40 3.92 16.26 10.63
N GLY A 41 3.86 17.10 11.66
CA GLY A 41 4.98 17.41 12.55
C GLY A 41 5.40 16.26 13.48
N ASN A 42 4.54 15.26 13.67
CA ASN A 42 4.83 14.11 14.53
C ASN A 42 5.62 12.99 13.84
N LYS A 43 6.11 13.22 12.62
CA LYS A 43 6.93 12.24 11.90
C LYS A 43 8.40 12.33 12.30
N ALA A 44 9.09 11.18 12.23
CA ALA A 44 10.52 11.08 12.53
C ALA A 44 11.34 12.11 11.73
N VAL A 45 12.36 12.68 12.38
CA VAL A 45 13.32 13.64 11.80
C VAL A 45 14.39 12.93 10.99
N GLY A 46 15.04 13.66 10.09
CA GLY A 46 16.19 13.17 9.30
C GLY A 46 17.50 13.18 10.08
N ILE A 47 18.62 13.07 9.36
CA ILE A 47 19.98 13.08 9.94
C ILE A 47 20.37 14.45 10.52
N ASP A 48 19.67 15.51 10.11
CA ASP A 48 19.86 16.90 10.58
C ASP A 48 19.10 17.19 11.89
N GLU A 49 18.30 16.24 12.35
CA GLU A 49 17.45 16.33 13.54
C GLU A 49 16.43 17.49 13.53
N VAL A 50 16.28 18.21 12.41
CA VAL A 50 15.40 19.36 12.27
C VAL A 50 13.94 18.91 12.29
N THR A 51 13.19 19.47 13.24
CA THR A 51 11.74 19.26 13.37
C THR A 51 10.94 20.25 12.52
N LYS A 52 9.65 19.95 12.30
CA LYS A 52 8.71 20.89 11.65
C LYS A 52 8.67 22.22 12.38
N GLU A 53 8.66 22.21 13.70
CA GLU A 53 8.56 23.41 14.54
C GLU A 53 9.80 24.26 14.44
N GLU A 54 10.99 23.66 14.49
CA GLU A 54 12.26 24.36 14.31
C GLU A 54 12.38 25.03 12.94
N PHE A 55 12.07 24.29 11.86
CA PHE A 55 12.04 24.84 10.52
C PHE A 55 11.02 25.98 10.40
N GLY A 56 9.88 25.84 11.07
CA GLY A 56 8.78 26.80 11.09
C GLY A 56 9.08 28.11 11.82
N ARG A 57 10.05 28.16 12.76
CA ARG A 57 10.41 29.40 13.50
C ARG A 57 10.86 30.51 12.57
N ASN A 58 11.58 30.19 11.51
CA ASN A 58 12.07 31.14 10.51
C ASN A 58 11.56 30.75 9.10
N LEU A 59 10.27 30.41 8.99
CA LEU A 59 9.71 29.78 7.78
C LEU A 59 9.98 30.61 6.52
N ASP A 60 9.78 31.94 6.56
CA ASP A 60 9.93 32.80 5.39
C ASP A 60 11.36 32.77 4.88
N THR A 61 12.32 33.01 5.77
CA THR A 61 13.77 33.01 5.44
C THR A 61 14.25 31.63 4.95
N ASN A 62 13.82 30.56 5.63
CA ASN A 62 14.18 29.19 5.25
C ASN A 62 13.63 28.82 3.87
N VAL A 63 12.39 29.19 3.59
CA VAL A 63 11.77 28.91 2.28
C VAL A 63 12.38 29.76 1.18
N GLU A 64 12.65 31.05 1.40
CA GLU A 64 13.32 31.93 0.43
C GLU A 64 14.71 31.41 0.06
N ASN A 65 15.49 31.04 1.06
CA ASN A 65 16.81 30.41 0.84
C ASN A 65 16.70 29.11 0.03
N LEU A 66 15.72 28.27 0.35
CA LEU A 66 15.49 27.00 -0.36
C LEU A 66 15.10 27.24 -1.82
N VAL A 67 14.19 28.20 -2.09
CA VAL A 67 13.79 28.59 -3.46
C VAL A 67 14.98 29.10 -4.25
N ASP A 68 15.83 29.92 -3.64
CA ASP A 68 17.01 30.47 -4.29
C ASP A 68 18.02 29.37 -4.65
N ARG A 69 18.30 28.42 -3.72
CA ARG A 69 19.14 27.24 -4.02
C ARG A 69 18.56 26.35 -5.11
N LEU A 70 17.24 26.17 -5.15
CA LEU A 70 16.56 25.41 -6.20
C LEU A 70 16.72 26.11 -7.56
N LYS A 71 16.47 27.42 -7.65
CA LYS A 71 16.59 28.21 -8.89
C LYS A 71 18.01 28.19 -9.44
N ARG A 72 19.03 28.32 -8.59
CA ARG A 72 20.44 28.27 -8.97
C ARG A 72 20.97 26.85 -9.19
N LYS A 73 20.16 25.80 -9.05
CA LYS A 73 20.55 24.37 -9.09
C LYS A 73 21.61 23.99 -8.05
N ALA A 74 21.76 24.79 -7.01
CA ALA A 74 22.66 24.55 -5.88
C ALA A 74 22.05 23.63 -4.81
N TYR A 75 20.76 23.29 -4.92
CA TYR A 75 20.08 22.37 -4.02
C TYR A 75 20.65 20.95 -4.13
N LYS A 76 20.99 20.38 -2.97
CA LYS A 76 21.48 19.00 -2.83
C LYS A 76 20.68 18.34 -1.72
N PRO A 77 19.83 17.33 -2.01
CA PRO A 77 19.16 16.56 -0.96
C PRO A 77 20.19 15.89 -0.06
N GLN A 78 19.91 15.86 1.24
CA GLN A 78 20.71 15.13 2.21
C GLN A 78 20.47 13.63 2.09
N PRO A 79 21.45 12.78 2.43
CA PRO A 79 21.20 11.34 2.54
C PRO A 79 20.09 11.06 3.56
N ALA A 80 19.17 10.17 3.21
CA ALA A 80 18.10 9.82 4.13
C ALA A 80 18.59 8.87 5.23
N MET A 81 18.19 9.08 6.48
CA MET A 81 18.52 8.20 7.60
C MET A 81 17.89 6.83 7.43
N ARG A 82 18.69 5.76 7.40
CA ARG A 82 18.19 4.38 7.31
C ARG A 82 17.77 3.85 8.67
N VAL A 83 16.52 3.37 8.76
CA VAL A 83 15.95 2.73 9.94
C VAL A 83 15.35 1.39 9.54
N TYR A 84 15.51 0.37 10.38
CA TYR A 84 15.02 -0.97 10.11
C TYR A 84 13.75 -1.28 10.92
N ILE A 85 12.70 -1.71 10.22
CA ILE A 85 11.45 -2.18 10.84
C ILE A 85 11.27 -3.69 10.58
N PRO A 86 10.96 -4.51 11.61
CA PRO A 86 10.82 -5.95 11.44
C PRO A 86 9.63 -6.32 10.53
N LYS A 87 9.89 -7.14 9.50
CA LYS A 87 8.87 -7.75 8.64
C LYS A 87 8.21 -8.96 9.32
N ASP A 88 7.10 -9.44 8.75
CA ASP A 88 6.35 -10.60 9.26
C ASP A 88 7.13 -11.92 9.22
N ASN A 89 8.13 -12.03 8.35
CA ASN A 89 8.98 -13.19 8.15
C ASN A 89 10.31 -13.14 8.94
N GLY A 90 10.45 -12.21 9.88
CA GLY A 90 11.67 -11.99 10.65
C GLY A 90 12.77 -11.20 9.93
N LYS A 91 12.65 -10.94 8.63
CA LYS A 91 13.55 -10.04 7.90
C LYS A 91 13.27 -8.59 8.30
N MET A 92 14.25 -7.74 8.17
CA MET A 92 14.09 -6.30 8.39
C MET A 92 13.64 -5.60 7.10
N ARG A 93 12.80 -4.55 7.24
CA ARG A 93 12.45 -3.64 6.15
C ARG A 93 13.24 -2.36 6.34
N PRO A 94 14.12 -2.00 5.41
CA PRO A 94 14.78 -0.71 5.46
C PRO A 94 13.76 0.40 5.16
N LEU A 95 13.74 1.43 5.98
CA LEU A 95 13.03 2.68 5.72
C LEU A 95 14.05 3.80 5.66
N ALA A 96 13.79 4.79 4.81
CA ALA A 96 14.62 5.97 4.66
C ALA A 96 13.83 7.20 5.14
N ILE A 97 14.39 7.93 6.09
CA ILE A 97 13.79 9.14 6.66
C ILE A 97 14.57 10.34 6.14
N ALA A 98 13.96 11.14 5.28
CA ALA A 98 14.55 12.34 4.72
C ALA A 98 14.60 13.49 5.75
N CYS A 99 15.51 14.42 5.56
CA CYS A 99 15.57 15.69 6.28
C CYS A 99 14.29 16.50 6.05
N TYR A 100 13.97 17.40 6.99
CA TYR A 100 12.69 18.10 6.94
C TYR A 100 12.57 18.98 5.69
N GLU A 101 13.61 19.69 5.33
CA GLU A 101 13.67 20.50 4.11
C GLU A 101 13.41 19.64 2.85
N ASP A 102 14.03 18.48 2.77
CA ASP A 102 13.85 17.56 1.65
C ASP A 102 12.42 17.01 1.58
N LYS A 103 11.75 16.79 2.72
CA LYS A 103 10.34 16.41 2.75
C LYS A 103 9.44 17.46 2.12
N ILE A 104 9.72 18.75 2.34
CA ILE A 104 8.97 19.85 1.73
C ILE A 104 9.13 19.84 0.21
N VAL A 105 10.37 19.72 -0.29
CA VAL A 105 10.64 19.67 -1.74
C VAL A 105 10.04 18.42 -2.38
N GLN A 106 10.14 17.26 -1.73
CA GLN A 106 9.53 16.02 -2.20
C GLN A 106 8.00 16.13 -2.27
N MET A 107 7.36 16.82 -1.32
CA MET A 107 5.92 17.03 -1.33
C MET A 107 5.51 17.94 -2.50
N ALA A 108 6.24 19.01 -2.77
CA ALA A 108 6.00 19.89 -3.90
C ALA A 108 6.15 19.12 -5.24
N LEU A 109 7.23 18.36 -5.38
CA LEU A 109 7.47 17.51 -6.55
C LEU A 109 6.36 16.46 -6.71
N LYS A 110 5.95 15.79 -5.63
CA LYS A 110 4.84 14.83 -5.62
C LYS A 110 3.56 15.46 -6.16
N LYS A 111 3.17 16.66 -5.70
CA LYS A 111 1.96 17.36 -6.16
C LYS A 111 1.97 17.62 -7.67
N ILE A 112 3.12 18.02 -8.22
CA ILE A 112 3.27 18.24 -9.67
C ILE A 112 3.14 16.92 -10.44
N LEU A 113 3.82 15.87 -9.97
CA LEU A 113 3.73 14.55 -10.61
C LEU A 113 2.33 13.95 -10.51
N GLU A 114 1.63 14.09 -9.37
CA GLU A 114 0.25 13.66 -9.22
C GLU A 114 -0.68 14.39 -10.19
N ALA A 115 -0.55 15.69 -10.37
CA ALA A 115 -1.34 16.44 -11.34
C ALA A 115 -1.17 15.94 -12.78
N ILE A 116 0.03 15.44 -13.13
CA ILE A 116 0.32 14.92 -14.47
C ILE A 116 -0.16 13.48 -14.62
N TYR A 117 0.12 12.60 -13.66
CA TYR A 117 -0.01 11.16 -13.83
C TYR A 117 -1.32 10.58 -13.29
N GLU A 118 -1.93 11.20 -12.27
CA GLU A 118 -3.18 10.67 -11.70
C GLU A 118 -4.32 10.54 -12.74
N PRO A 119 -4.54 11.51 -13.64
CA PRO A 119 -5.54 11.37 -14.70
C PRO A 119 -5.23 10.27 -15.74
N ARG A 120 -3.98 9.80 -15.80
CA ARG A 120 -3.51 8.82 -16.77
C ARG A 120 -3.45 7.39 -16.24
N PHE A 121 -3.42 7.24 -14.92
CA PHE A 121 -3.40 5.91 -14.31
C PHE A 121 -4.69 5.15 -14.62
N LEU A 122 -4.55 3.86 -14.90
CA LEU A 122 -5.69 3.00 -15.18
C LEU A 122 -6.56 2.82 -13.92
N ASP A 123 -7.85 2.59 -14.11
CA ASP A 123 -8.81 2.45 -13.01
C ASP A 123 -8.57 1.25 -12.11
N ASN A 124 -7.88 0.23 -12.60
CA ASN A 124 -7.50 -0.97 -11.86
C ASN A 124 -6.17 -0.85 -11.09
N MET A 125 -5.64 0.38 -10.93
CA MET A 125 -4.55 0.74 -10.03
C MET A 125 -5.10 1.43 -8.80
N TYR A 126 -4.74 0.95 -7.60
CA TYR A 126 -5.32 1.44 -6.34
C TYR A 126 -4.30 1.97 -5.32
N GLY A 127 -3.09 1.41 -5.28
CA GLY A 127 -2.09 1.77 -4.28
C GLY A 127 -1.64 3.22 -4.36
N PHE A 128 -1.53 3.90 -3.22
CA PHE A 128 -1.01 5.27 -3.09
C PHE A 128 -1.72 6.35 -3.90
N ARG A 129 -2.94 6.09 -4.38
CA ARG A 129 -3.72 7.03 -5.17
C ARG A 129 -4.78 7.75 -4.32
N PRO A 130 -5.04 9.04 -4.56
CA PRO A 130 -6.12 9.78 -3.90
C PRO A 130 -7.49 9.12 -4.14
N GLY A 131 -8.31 9.04 -3.09
CA GLY A 131 -9.67 8.50 -3.18
C GLY A 131 -9.79 7.00 -3.48
N ARG A 132 -8.67 6.25 -3.54
CA ARG A 132 -8.64 4.81 -3.82
C ARG A 132 -7.98 4.06 -2.66
N GLY A 133 -8.65 3.03 -2.17
CA GLY A 133 -8.18 2.25 -1.02
C GLY A 133 -8.01 0.76 -1.31
N CYS A 134 -7.48 0.06 -0.32
CA CYS A 134 -7.34 -1.40 -0.41
C CYS A 134 -8.68 -2.12 -0.53
N HIS A 135 -9.76 -1.57 0.05
CA HIS A 135 -11.10 -2.14 -0.06
C HIS A 135 -11.66 -2.08 -1.47
N ASP A 136 -11.32 -1.04 -2.24
CA ASP A 136 -11.73 -0.92 -3.65
C ASP A 136 -11.04 -1.99 -4.51
N ALA A 137 -9.73 -2.21 -4.28
CA ALA A 137 -8.98 -3.27 -4.94
C ALA A 137 -9.55 -4.67 -4.60
N ILE A 138 -9.86 -4.93 -3.32
CA ILE A 138 -10.48 -6.17 -2.85
C ILE A 138 -11.85 -6.37 -3.49
N LYS A 139 -12.68 -5.31 -3.56
CA LYS A 139 -14.00 -5.33 -4.20
C LYS A 139 -13.88 -5.65 -5.69
N MET A 140 -12.91 -5.05 -6.40
CA MET A 140 -12.67 -5.34 -7.82
C MET A 140 -12.31 -6.82 -8.02
N VAL A 141 -11.35 -7.36 -7.27
CA VAL A 141 -10.97 -8.79 -7.35
C VAL A 141 -12.17 -9.69 -7.05
N TYR A 142 -12.94 -9.37 -5.99
CA TYR A 142 -14.16 -10.11 -5.63
C TYR A 142 -15.19 -10.10 -6.77
N CYS A 143 -15.47 -8.95 -7.36
CA CYS A 143 -16.42 -8.82 -8.47
C CYS A 143 -15.96 -9.61 -9.69
N LYS A 144 -14.70 -9.49 -10.08
CA LYS A 144 -14.13 -10.20 -11.23
C LYS A 144 -14.19 -11.72 -11.08
N LEU A 145 -13.84 -12.24 -9.90
CA LEU A 145 -13.88 -13.69 -9.65
C LEU A 145 -15.29 -14.28 -9.57
N ASN A 146 -16.29 -13.48 -9.25
CA ASN A 146 -17.68 -13.96 -9.12
C ASN A 146 -18.55 -13.70 -10.35
N ASN A 147 -18.26 -12.68 -11.16
CA ASN A 147 -19.12 -12.26 -12.26
C ASN A 147 -18.55 -12.63 -13.63
N ASP A 148 -17.21 -12.60 -13.79
CA ASP A 148 -16.56 -12.91 -15.07
C ASP A 148 -16.24 -14.42 -15.15
N LYS A 149 -15.94 -14.92 -16.36
CA LYS A 149 -15.62 -16.34 -16.62
C LYS A 149 -14.17 -16.70 -16.25
N ILE A 150 -13.69 -16.18 -15.11
CA ILE A 150 -12.34 -16.45 -14.64
C ILE A 150 -12.23 -17.89 -14.12
N CYS A 151 -11.14 -18.57 -14.49
CA CYS A 151 -10.81 -19.93 -14.06
C CYS A 151 -9.45 -20.05 -13.39
N TYR A 152 -8.51 -19.17 -13.72
CA TYR A 152 -7.15 -19.19 -13.24
C TYR A 152 -6.74 -17.82 -12.74
N VAL A 153 -6.12 -17.79 -11.57
CA VAL A 153 -5.54 -16.60 -10.95
C VAL A 153 -4.03 -16.76 -10.92
N VAL A 154 -3.33 -15.75 -11.38
CA VAL A 154 -1.87 -15.65 -11.25
C VAL A 154 -1.59 -14.63 -10.16
N ASP A 155 -1.06 -15.14 -9.05
CA ASP A 155 -0.55 -14.38 -7.91
C ASP A 155 0.97 -14.28 -8.05
N ALA A 156 1.51 -13.07 -8.10
CA ALA A 156 2.93 -12.86 -8.28
C ALA A 156 3.41 -11.69 -7.41
N ASP A 157 4.58 -11.88 -6.78
CA ASP A 157 5.23 -10.91 -5.90
C ASP A 157 6.56 -10.45 -6.53
N ILE A 158 6.82 -9.14 -6.48
CA ILE A 158 8.06 -8.56 -6.98
C ILE A 158 9.08 -8.54 -5.84
N LYS A 159 10.27 -9.08 -6.08
CA LYS A 159 11.35 -9.12 -5.10
C LYS A 159 11.96 -7.73 -4.93
N GLY A 160 11.79 -7.14 -3.74
CA GLY A 160 12.42 -5.86 -3.40
C GLY A 160 12.11 -4.72 -4.37
N PHE A 161 10.86 -4.56 -4.81
CA PHE A 161 10.46 -3.61 -5.84
C PHE A 161 11.08 -2.21 -5.68
N PHE A 162 11.00 -1.61 -4.48
CA PHE A 162 11.55 -0.29 -4.22
C PHE A 162 13.08 -0.25 -4.27
N ASP A 163 13.75 -1.36 -4.02
CA ASP A 163 15.20 -1.46 -3.98
C ASP A 163 15.80 -1.66 -5.39
N HIS A 164 15.00 -2.18 -6.36
CA HIS A 164 15.46 -2.54 -7.71
C HIS A 164 14.82 -1.71 -8.83
N MET A 165 14.17 -0.60 -8.49
CA MET A 165 13.60 0.30 -9.50
C MET A 165 14.71 0.98 -10.31
N ASN A 166 14.82 0.66 -11.59
CA ASN A 166 15.88 1.17 -12.46
C ASN A 166 15.71 2.66 -12.75
N HIS A 167 16.70 3.47 -12.43
CA HIS A 167 16.68 4.94 -12.57
C HIS A 167 16.56 5.41 -14.02
N GLU A 168 17.23 4.74 -14.97
CA GLU A 168 17.17 5.11 -16.38
C GLU A 168 15.76 4.90 -16.95
N TRP A 169 15.13 3.75 -16.65
CA TRP A 169 13.76 3.51 -17.03
C TRP A 169 12.80 4.48 -16.38
N MET A 170 12.99 4.81 -15.11
CA MET A 170 12.18 5.82 -14.43
C MET A 170 12.24 7.15 -15.15
N VAL A 171 13.45 7.61 -15.51
CA VAL A 171 13.61 8.87 -16.24
C VAL A 171 12.93 8.80 -17.61
N LYS A 172 13.14 7.73 -18.37
CA LYS A 172 12.46 7.54 -19.67
C LYS A 172 10.94 7.59 -19.54
N PHE A 173 10.34 7.01 -18.48
CA PHE A 173 8.90 7.07 -18.25
C PHE A 173 8.43 8.49 -17.89
N LEU A 174 9.21 9.23 -17.14
CA LEU A 174 8.90 10.63 -16.85
C LEU A 174 8.98 11.51 -18.09
N GLU A 175 10.00 11.30 -18.92
CA GLU A 175 10.22 12.05 -20.16
C GLU A 175 9.17 11.80 -21.24
N LEU A 176 8.28 10.80 -21.07
CA LEU A 176 7.11 10.65 -21.96
C LEU A 176 6.22 11.91 -21.99
N TYR A 177 6.07 12.55 -20.83
CA TYR A 177 5.21 13.73 -20.67
C TYR A 177 5.94 14.96 -20.15
N ILE A 178 7.01 14.79 -19.37
CA ILE A 178 7.75 15.89 -18.75
C ILE A 178 8.97 16.23 -19.62
N LYS A 179 8.92 17.41 -20.25
CA LYS A 179 10.02 17.94 -21.06
C LYS A 179 10.79 19.06 -20.31
N ASP A 180 10.38 19.37 -19.08
CA ASP A 180 11.11 20.31 -18.21
C ASP A 180 12.37 19.64 -17.63
N PRO A 181 13.59 20.05 -18.09
CA PRO A 181 14.82 19.42 -17.63
C PRO A 181 15.11 19.64 -16.14
N ASN A 182 14.52 20.68 -15.54
CA ASN A 182 14.75 20.99 -14.13
C ASN A 182 13.94 20.05 -13.22
N ILE A 183 12.75 19.65 -13.62
CA ILE A 183 11.98 18.61 -12.90
C ILE A 183 12.71 17.26 -13.00
N ILE A 184 13.18 16.88 -14.19
CA ILE A 184 13.96 15.65 -14.39
C ILE A 184 15.26 15.69 -13.56
N TRP A 185 15.97 16.83 -13.55
CA TRP A 185 17.14 17.03 -12.70
C TRP A 185 16.80 16.81 -11.22
N LEU A 186 15.70 17.39 -10.72
CA LEU A 186 15.30 17.26 -9.31
C LEU A 186 14.95 15.82 -8.94
N VAL A 187 14.23 15.09 -9.81
CA VAL A 187 13.95 13.67 -9.60
C VAL A 187 15.25 12.86 -9.55
N LYS A 188 16.17 13.08 -10.49
CA LYS A 188 17.49 12.42 -10.50
C LYS A 188 18.27 12.68 -9.21
N LYS A 189 18.18 13.89 -8.64
CA LYS A 189 18.80 14.22 -7.35
C LYS A 189 18.23 13.38 -6.21
N PHE A 190 16.90 13.22 -6.11
CA PHE A 190 16.29 12.39 -5.07
C PHE A 190 16.57 10.90 -5.27
N LEU A 191 16.58 10.39 -6.49
CA LEU A 191 16.95 9.00 -6.77
C LEU A 191 18.39 8.68 -6.36
N LYS A 192 19.32 9.64 -6.51
CA LYS A 192 20.75 9.50 -6.21
C LYS A 192 21.16 10.01 -4.83
N ALA A 193 20.24 10.52 -4.01
CA ALA A 193 20.60 11.11 -2.71
C ALA A 193 21.29 10.12 -1.75
N GLY A 194 21.02 8.82 -1.93
CA GLY A 194 21.57 7.77 -1.09
C GLY A 194 20.93 7.71 0.29
N VAL A 195 21.51 6.87 1.13
CA VAL A 195 21.09 6.70 2.51
C VAL A 195 22.29 6.76 3.44
N MET A 196 22.05 7.25 4.65
CA MET A 196 23.03 7.21 5.75
C MET A 196 22.74 5.97 6.60
N GLU A 197 23.70 5.06 6.67
CA GLU A 197 23.63 3.82 7.44
C GLU A 197 24.88 3.70 8.32
N GLU A 198 24.69 3.59 9.62
CA GLU A 198 25.78 3.49 10.62
C GLU A 198 26.87 4.58 10.45
N GLY A 199 26.47 5.80 10.13
CA GLY A 199 27.38 6.94 9.93
C GLY A 199 28.11 6.98 8.58
N LYS A 200 27.82 6.03 7.67
CA LYS A 200 28.40 5.99 6.32
C LYS A 200 27.32 6.27 5.27
N GLN A 201 27.66 7.12 4.31
CA GLN A 201 26.78 7.34 3.16
C GLN A 201 26.91 6.18 2.17
N VAL A 202 25.80 5.52 1.88
CA VAL A 202 25.69 4.48 0.86
C VAL A 202 25.00 5.10 -0.36
N ALA A 203 25.71 5.15 -1.48
CA ALA A 203 25.13 5.57 -2.75
C ALA A 203 24.13 4.55 -3.24
N THR A 204 23.09 5.00 -3.93
CA THR A 204 22.08 4.13 -4.56
C THR A 204 22.11 4.37 -6.07
N ASP A 205 22.56 3.35 -6.82
CA ASP A 205 22.55 3.39 -8.29
C ASP A 205 21.22 2.91 -8.87
N GLU A 206 20.43 2.22 -8.07
CA GLU A 206 19.06 1.76 -8.37
C GLU A 206 18.15 1.91 -7.15
N GLY A 207 16.87 1.79 -7.38
CA GLY A 207 15.85 1.84 -6.33
C GLY A 207 15.40 3.27 -6.00
N SER A 208 14.40 3.33 -5.14
CA SER A 208 13.88 4.56 -4.56
C SER A 208 13.76 4.40 -3.06
N ALA A 209 14.18 5.41 -2.33
CA ALA A 209 14.23 5.38 -0.86
C ALA A 209 12.86 5.04 -0.27
N GLN A 210 12.69 3.82 0.27
CA GLN A 210 11.44 3.38 0.88
C GLN A 210 11.15 4.24 2.11
N GLY A 211 10.09 5.05 2.07
CA GLY A 211 9.73 6.03 3.11
C GLY A 211 9.84 7.48 2.65
N SER A 212 10.43 7.75 1.50
CA SER A 212 10.40 9.07 0.84
C SER A 212 8.98 9.43 0.41
N ILE A 213 8.62 10.71 0.48
CA ILE A 213 7.28 11.22 0.13
C ILE A 213 7.00 11.10 -1.37
N VAL A 214 8.03 11.21 -2.20
CA VAL A 214 7.87 11.11 -3.67
C VAL A 214 7.90 9.66 -4.18
N SER A 215 8.47 8.70 -3.43
CA SER A 215 8.62 7.31 -3.88
C SER A 215 7.30 6.62 -4.25
N PRO A 216 6.17 6.84 -3.57
CA PRO A 216 4.89 6.23 -3.94
C PRO A 216 4.39 6.60 -5.34
N ILE A 217 4.50 7.88 -5.73
CA ILE A 217 4.08 8.30 -7.08
C ILE A 217 5.04 7.78 -8.15
N LEU A 218 6.36 7.76 -7.88
CA LEU A 218 7.34 7.17 -8.77
C LEU A 218 7.09 5.67 -8.96
N ALA A 219 6.78 4.94 -7.89
CA ALA A 219 6.38 3.54 -7.92
C ALA A 219 5.16 3.30 -8.84
N ASN A 220 4.13 4.12 -8.70
CA ASN A 220 2.95 4.04 -9.55
C ASN A 220 3.26 4.35 -11.02
N ILE A 221 4.10 5.35 -11.31
CA ILE A 221 4.54 5.67 -12.68
C ILE A 221 5.29 4.47 -13.27
N TYR A 222 6.17 3.85 -12.50
CA TYR A 222 6.92 2.67 -12.94
C TYR A 222 6.00 1.49 -13.26
N MET A 223 5.14 1.10 -12.32
CA MET A 223 4.20 0.00 -12.48
C MET A 223 3.17 0.26 -13.59
N HIS A 224 2.75 1.50 -13.77
CA HIS A 224 1.86 1.89 -14.87
C HIS A 224 2.47 1.55 -16.23
N ASN A 225 3.73 1.92 -16.45
CA ASN A 225 4.40 1.70 -17.73
C ASN A 225 4.90 0.24 -17.90
N VAL A 226 5.41 -0.37 -16.85
CA VAL A 226 5.97 -1.73 -16.92
C VAL A 226 4.87 -2.77 -16.99
N LEU A 227 3.88 -2.70 -16.09
CA LEU A 227 2.87 -3.75 -15.93
C LEU A 227 1.51 -3.37 -16.55
N MET A 228 0.95 -2.21 -16.15
CA MET A 228 -0.46 -1.94 -16.39
C MET A 228 -0.79 -1.65 -17.86
N LEU A 229 -0.02 -0.77 -18.49
CA LEU A 229 -0.18 -0.48 -19.93
C LEU A 229 0.14 -1.71 -20.78
N TRP A 230 1.20 -2.43 -20.45
CA TRP A 230 1.57 -3.66 -21.14
C TRP A 230 0.45 -4.71 -21.05
N TYR A 231 -0.11 -4.92 -19.86
CA TYR A 231 -1.25 -5.83 -19.69
C TYR A 231 -2.43 -5.39 -20.56
N LYS A 232 -2.83 -4.12 -20.48
CA LYS A 232 -3.99 -3.58 -21.22
C LYS A 232 -3.82 -3.69 -22.74
N VAL A 233 -2.62 -3.36 -23.24
CA VAL A 233 -2.38 -3.22 -24.70
C VAL A 233 -1.99 -4.54 -25.34
N ILE A 234 -1.27 -5.41 -24.64
CA ILE A 234 -0.71 -6.64 -25.18
C ILE A 234 -1.45 -7.87 -24.64
N ILE A 235 -1.45 -8.08 -23.31
CA ILE A 235 -1.95 -9.32 -22.72
C ILE A 235 -3.46 -9.45 -22.86
N ALA A 236 -4.23 -8.44 -22.44
CA ALA A 236 -5.68 -8.49 -22.50
C ALA A 236 -6.21 -8.66 -23.94
N LYS A 237 -5.48 -8.16 -24.95
CA LYS A 237 -5.85 -8.37 -26.36
C LYS A 237 -5.50 -9.76 -26.91
N ARG A 238 -4.54 -10.46 -26.30
CA ARG A 238 -4.19 -11.84 -26.65
C ARG A 238 -5.13 -12.86 -26.02
N CYS A 239 -5.70 -12.54 -24.86
CA CYS A 239 -6.67 -13.39 -24.20
C CYS A 239 -7.94 -13.52 -25.06
N LYS A 240 -8.34 -14.77 -25.32
CA LYS A 240 -9.60 -15.11 -26.03
C LYS A 240 -10.80 -15.06 -25.08
N GLY A 241 -10.56 -15.25 -23.81
CA GLY A 241 -11.55 -15.23 -22.76
C GLY A 241 -11.49 -14.00 -21.88
N ASP A 242 -12.29 -13.99 -20.83
CA ASP A 242 -12.28 -12.93 -19.83
C ASP A 242 -10.93 -12.88 -19.11
N SER A 243 -10.43 -11.68 -18.92
CA SER A 243 -9.19 -11.45 -18.17
C SER A 243 -9.25 -10.17 -17.37
N PHE A 244 -8.52 -10.11 -16.26
CA PHE A 244 -8.36 -8.89 -15.47
C PHE A 244 -6.97 -8.82 -14.83
N LEU A 245 -6.57 -7.61 -14.50
CA LEU A 245 -5.42 -7.29 -13.64
C LEU A 245 -5.86 -6.26 -12.61
N VAL A 246 -5.51 -6.44 -11.35
CA VAL A 246 -5.69 -5.48 -10.26
C VAL A 246 -4.36 -5.24 -9.61
N ASN A 247 -3.97 -3.97 -9.45
CA ASN A 247 -2.70 -3.59 -8.86
C ASN A 247 -2.90 -2.71 -7.63
N TYR A 248 -2.12 -2.96 -6.60
CA TYR A 248 -2.00 -2.14 -5.39
C TYR A 248 -0.53 -1.95 -5.03
N ALA A 249 0.09 -0.89 -5.52
CA ALA A 249 1.54 -0.64 -5.42
C ALA A 249 2.37 -1.76 -6.09
N ASP A 250 3.13 -2.52 -5.31
CA ASP A 250 3.91 -3.70 -5.74
C ASP A 250 3.11 -5.01 -5.72
N ASP A 251 1.99 -5.07 -4.99
CA ASP A 251 1.08 -6.21 -4.98
C ASP A 251 0.14 -6.18 -6.20
N PHE A 252 -0.02 -7.28 -6.92
CA PHE A 252 -0.98 -7.37 -8.02
C PHE A 252 -1.50 -8.79 -8.22
N ILE A 253 -2.71 -8.88 -8.75
CA ILE A 253 -3.40 -10.14 -9.07
C ILE A 253 -3.94 -10.06 -10.49
N ALA A 254 -3.63 -11.08 -11.30
CA ALA A 254 -4.22 -11.26 -12.61
C ALA A 254 -5.14 -12.49 -12.62
N GLY A 255 -6.21 -12.42 -13.40
CA GLY A 255 -7.11 -13.55 -13.63
C GLY A 255 -7.41 -13.72 -15.10
N VAL A 256 -7.49 -14.98 -15.57
CA VAL A 256 -7.79 -15.34 -16.95
C VAL A 256 -8.73 -16.54 -17.02
N GLN A 257 -9.39 -16.71 -18.18
CA GLN A 257 -10.32 -17.82 -18.37
C GLN A 257 -9.63 -19.12 -18.72
N TYR A 258 -8.60 -19.14 -19.55
CA TYR A 258 -7.99 -20.35 -20.07
C TYR A 258 -6.61 -20.64 -19.45
N LYS A 259 -6.32 -21.94 -19.23
CA LYS A 259 -5.06 -22.39 -18.61
C LYS A 259 -3.83 -21.97 -19.41
N LYS A 260 -3.88 -22.14 -20.74
CA LYS A 260 -2.77 -21.76 -21.61
C LYS A 260 -2.46 -20.27 -21.55
N GLU A 261 -3.49 -19.44 -21.44
CA GLU A 261 -3.33 -17.98 -21.30
C GLU A 261 -2.67 -17.62 -19.96
N ALA A 262 -3.00 -18.36 -18.87
CA ALA A 262 -2.37 -18.16 -17.57
C ALA A 262 -0.86 -18.55 -17.58
N GLU A 263 -0.54 -19.67 -18.22
CA GLU A 263 0.84 -20.16 -18.40
C GLU A 263 1.66 -19.18 -19.26
N GLU A 264 1.10 -18.74 -20.41
CA GLU A 264 1.73 -17.76 -21.30
C GLU A 264 1.92 -16.40 -20.59
N TYR A 265 0.90 -15.92 -19.89
CA TYR A 265 0.99 -14.67 -19.12
C TYR A 265 2.09 -14.75 -18.08
N HIS A 266 2.18 -15.83 -17.31
CA HIS A 266 3.20 -15.99 -16.27
C HIS A 266 4.63 -15.96 -16.85
N GLN A 267 4.85 -16.62 -17.98
CA GLN A 267 6.14 -16.60 -18.68
C GLN A 267 6.48 -15.20 -19.20
N LEU A 268 5.54 -14.57 -19.92
CA LEU A 268 5.73 -13.23 -20.48
C LEU A 268 5.89 -12.16 -19.37
N LEU A 269 5.22 -12.34 -18.22
CA LEU A 269 5.38 -11.47 -17.06
C LEU A 269 6.81 -11.51 -16.52
N LYS A 270 7.40 -12.70 -16.40
CA LYS A 270 8.80 -12.87 -15.96
C LYS A 270 9.77 -12.15 -16.90
N GLU A 271 9.62 -12.37 -18.21
CA GLU A 271 10.44 -11.70 -19.21
C GLU A 271 10.26 -10.16 -19.17
N ARG A 272 9.00 -9.72 -19.02
CA ARG A 272 8.67 -8.30 -18.90
C ARG A 272 9.32 -7.65 -17.71
N MET A 273 9.23 -8.25 -16.53
CA MET A 273 9.83 -7.72 -15.30
C MET A 273 11.34 -7.64 -15.42
N ASN A 274 11.99 -8.71 -15.87
CA ASN A 274 13.45 -8.74 -16.08
C ASN A 274 13.94 -7.64 -17.03
N LYS A 275 13.19 -7.37 -18.13
CA LYS A 275 13.52 -6.29 -19.06
C LYS A 275 13.63 -4.92 -18.40
N PHE A 276 12.89 -4.70 -17.32
CA PHE A 276 12.85 -3.43 -16.59
C PHE A 276 13.59 -3.48 -15.25
N GLY A 277 14.48 -4.45 -15.05
CA GLY A 277 15.29 -4.55 -13.84
C GLY A 277 14.54 -5.07 -12.61
N LEU A 278 13.36 -5.68 -12.80
CA LEU A 278 12.57 -6.26 -11.71
C LEU A 278 12.62 -7.79 -11.77
N GLU A 279 12.61 -8.45 -10.62
CA GLU A 279 12.60 -9.90 -10.50
C GLU A 279 11.34 -10.37 -9.77
N LEU A 280 10.70 -11.43 -10.26
CA LEU A 280 9.60 -12.08 -9.54
C LEU A 280 10.14 -13.00 -8.45
N GLU A 281 9.48 -13.01 -7.29
CA GLU A 281 9.74 -13.98 -6.22
C GLU A 281 9.09 -15.33 -6.58
N GLU A 282 9.86 -16.23 -7.19
CA GLU A 282 9.34 -17.51 -7.73
C GLU A 282 8.67 -18.38 -6.65
N SER A 283 9.16 -18.34 -5.41
CA SER A 283 8.57 -19.08 -4.29
C SER A 283 7.16 -18.64 -3.91
N LYS A 284 6.76 -17.45 -4.37
CA LYS A 284 5.44 -16.84 -4.08
C LYS A 284 4.60 -16.62 -5.34
N SER A 285 5.15 -16.90 -6.51
CA SER A 285 4.43 -16.74 -7.77
C SER A 285 3.74 -18.05 -8.16
N HIS A 286 2.41 -18.06 -8.10
CA HIS A 286 1.62 -19.28 -8.28
C HIS A 286 0.44 -19.08 -9.22
N MET A 287 0.17 -20.10 -10.03
CA MET A 287 -1.08 -20.19 -10.78
C MET A 287 -2.09 -21.03 -9.98
N ILE A 288 -3.26 -20.48 -9.73
CA ILE A 288 -4.27 -21.03 -8.84
C ILE A 288 -5.58 -21.21 -9.61
N ILE A 289 -6.20 -22.41 -9.50
CA ILE A 289 -7.55 -22.63 -10.03
C ILE A 289 -8.54 -21.95 -9.08
N MET A 290 -9.17 -20.86 -9.56
CA MET A 290 -10.06 -20.01 -8.79
C MET A 290 -11.00 -19.25 -9.68
N GLY A 291 -12.27 -19.18 -9.31
CA GLY A 291 -13.33 -18.43 -9.96
C GLY A 291 -14.67 -19.12 -9.80
N ARG A 292 -15.74 -18.33 -9.67
CA ARG A 292 -17.10 -18.87 -9.54
C ARG A 292 -17.53 -19.65 -10.79
N TYR A 293 -17.12 -19.19 -11.96
CA TYR A 293 -17.45 -19.83 -13.24
C TYR A 293 -16.92 -21.27 -13.29
N ILE A 294 -15.64 -21.50 -13.06
CA ILE A 294 -15.05 -22.86 -13.05
C ILE A 294 -15.58 -23.70 -11.90
N ALA A 295 -15.84 -23.09 -10.75
CA ALA A 295 -16.40 -23.80 -9.59
C ALA A 295 -17.80 -24.37 -9.90
N ASN A 296 -18.67 -23.58 -10.53
CA ASN A 296 -19.98 -24.03 -10.98
C ASN A 296 -19.89 -25.13 -12.06
N ALA A 297 -18.96 -24.99 -13.01
CA ALA A 297 -18.76 -26.00 -14.07
C ALA A 297 -18.34 -27.34 -13.50
N LYS A 298 -17.43 -27.35 -12.52
CA LYS A 298 -16.95 -28.58 -11.86
C LYS A 298 -18.04 -29.25 -11.01
N VAL A 299 -18.84 -28.47 -10.27
CA VAL A 299 -19.97 -29.01 -9.51
C VAL A 299 -20.98 -29.68 -10.45
N LYS A 300 -21.31 -29.06 -11.61
CA LYS A 300 -22.21 -29.65 -12.61
C LYS A 300 -21.69 -30.97 -13.19
N ARG A 301 -20.37 -31.16 -13.26
CA ARG A 301 -19.74 -32.40 -13.73
C ARG A 301 -19.55 -33.44 -12.62
N GLY A 302 -19.97 -33.16 -11.39
CA GLY A 302 -19.75 -34.05 -10.24
C GLY A 302 -18.30 -34.13 -9.78
N GLU A 303 -17.41 -33.23 -10.25
CA GLU A 303 -16.01 -33.21 -9.89
C GLU A 303 -15.79 -32.67 -8.47
N ASN A 304 -15.25 -33.47 -7.59
CA ASN A 304 -14.82 -33.04 -6.26
C ASN A 304 -13.43 -32.36 -6.34
N THR A 305 -13.39 -31.10 -6.71
CA THR A 305 -12.13 -30.36 -6.88
C THR A 305 -11.84 -29.48 -5.68
N LYS A 306 -10.64 -29.63 -5.12
CA LYS A 306 -10.11 -28.71 -4.12
C LYS A 306 -9.60 -27.46 -4.83
N PHE A 307 -10.31 -26.35 -4.67
CA PHE A 307 -9.86 -25.03 -5.16
C PHE A 307 -8.70 -24.51 -4.31
N GLY A 308 -7.77 -23.81 -4.94
CA GLY A 308 -6.70 -23.13 -4.24
C GLY A 308 -7.21 -21.93 -3.42
N THR A 309 -6.29 -21.26 -2.76
CA THR A 309 -6.51 -19.98 -2.06
C THR A 309 -5.33 -19.06 -2.34
N PHE A 310 -5.54 -17.77 -2.39
CA PHE A 310 -4.48 -16.78 -2.46
C PHE A 310 -4.71 -15.66 -1.45
N ASP A 311 -3.64 -15.01 -1.04
CA ASP A 311 -3.68 -13.88 -0.12
C ASP A 311 -3.48 -12.58 -0.91
N PHE A 312 -4.39 -11.62 -0.74
CA PHE A 312 -4.26 -10.28 -1.32
C PHE A 312 -4.66 -9.23 -0.29
N LEU A 313 -3.81 -8.26 -0.05
CA LEU A 313 -4.01 -7.16 0.91
C LEU A 313 -4.49 -7.61 2.29
N GLY A 314 -3.93 -8.71 2.81
CA GLY A 314 -4.25 -9.24 4.13
C GLY A 314 -5.52 -10.07 4.23
N PHE A 315 -6.18 -10.35 3.10
CA PHE A 315 -7.31 -11.26 3.00
C PHE A 315 -6.93 -12.50 2.20
N SER A 316 -7.45 -13.68 2.61
CA SER A 316 -7.39 -14.91 1.83
C SER A 316 -8.69 -15.07 1.05
N PHE A 317 -8.59 -15.16 -0.28
CA PHE A 317 -9.71 -15.50 -1.15
C PHE A 317 -9.85 -17.02 -1.24
N TYR A 318 -11.06 -17.53 -1.13
CA TYR A 318 -11.36 -18.97 -1.17
C TYR A 318 -12.73 -19.24 -1.80
N CYS A 319 -12.90 -20.43 -2.34
CA CYS A 319 -14.18 -20.90 -2.83
C CYS A 319 -14.99 -21.48 -1.66
N GLY A 320 -16.08 -20.82 -1.31
CA GLY A 320 -17.05 -21.27 -0.32
C GLY A 320 -18.41 -21.59 -0.97
N LYS A 321 -19.45 -21.71 -0.16
CA LYS A 321 -20.83 -21.91 -0.62
C LYS A 321 -21.70 -20.74 -0.21
N SER A 322 -22.57 -20.29 -1.11
CA SER A 322 -23.63 -19.32 -0.82
C SER A 322 -24.69 -19.94 0.10
N LYS A 323 -25.63 -19.14 0.60
CA LYS A 323 -26.78 -19.66 1.35
C LYS A 323 -27.61 -20.70 0.55
N ALA A 324 -27.62 -20.57 -0.77
CA ALA A 324 -28.27 -21.52 -1.67
C ALA A 324 -27.37 -22.73 -2.06
N GLY A 325 -26.28 -22.97 -1.35
CA GLY A 325 -25.37 -24.10 -1.59
C GLY A 325 -24.47 -23.97 -2.84
N LYS A 326 -24.62 -22.90 -3.66
CA LYS A 326 -23.82 -22.70 -4.89
C LYS A 326 -22.41 -22.20 -4.57
N PRO A 327 -21.38 -22.61 -5.35
CA PRO A 327 -20.04 -22.09 -5.21
C PRO A 327 -19.99 -20.56 -5.30
N TYR A 328 -19.14 -19.96 -4.45
CA TYR A 328 -18.97 -18.53 -4.37
C TYR A 328 -17.57 -18.16 -3.86
N ILE A 329 -16.93 -17.18 -4.47
CA ILE A 329 -15.61 -16.73 -4.04
C ILE A 329 -15.77 -15.67 -2.96
N MET A 330 -15.16 -15.89 -1.81
CA MET A 330 -15.29 -15.06 -0.62
C MET A 330 -13.91 -14.67 -0.08
N PRO A 331 -13.72 -13.41 0.36
CA PRO A 331 -12.56 -13.02 1.15
C PRO A 331 -12.79 -13.30 2.63
N LYS A 332 -11.72 -13.69 3.33
CA LYS A 332 -11.66 -13.79 4.79
C LYS A 332 -10.34 -13.22 5.29
N THR A 333 -10.26 -12.80 6.54
CA THR A 333 -8.98 -12.40 7.14
C THR A 333 -7.93 -13.51 6.95
N SER A 334 -6.76 -13.18 6.39
CA SER A 334 -5.67 -14.14 6.25
C SER A 334 -5.26 -14.71 7.61
N GLY A 335 -5.17 -16.04 7.70
CA GLY A 335 -4.84 -16.73 8.94
C GLY A 335 -3.49 -16.29 9.53
N LYS A 336 -2.51 -15.98 8.68
CA LYS A 336 -1.21 -15.44 9.08
C LYS A 336 -1.38 -14.07 9.75
N ARG A 337 -2.14 -13.16 9.12
CA ARG A 337 -2.41 -11.81 9.64
C ARG A 337 -3.23 -11.86 10.93
N PHE A 338 -4.23 -12.74 10.99
CA PHE A 338 -5.03 -12.94 12.20
C PHE A 338 -4.17 -13.35 13.40
N ARG A 339 -3.37 -14.41 13.26
CA ARG A 339 -2.46 -14.88 14.34
C ARG A 339 -1.49 -13.80 14.79
N LYS A 340 -0.92 -13.04 13.84
CA LYS A 340 -0.03 -11.91 14.15
C LYS A 340 -0.72 -10.83 14.98
N LYS A 341 -1.94 -10.43 14.59
CA LYS A 341 -2.72 -9.41 15.30
C LYS A 341 -3.08 -9.85 16.72
N ILE A 342 -3.46 -11.11 16.92
CA ILE A 342 -3.72 -11.67 18.26
C ILE A 342 -2.44 -11.72 19.09
N LYS A 343 -1.32 -12.14 18.51
CA LYS A 343 -0.01 -12.11 19.22
C LYS A 343 0.38 -10.69 19.63
N ALA A 344 0.22 -9.72 18.75
CA ALA A 344 0.50 -8.31 19.04
C ALA A 344 -0.41 -7.76 20.15
N MET A 345 -1.72 -8.12 20.16
CA MET A 345 -2.64 -7.76 21.23
C MET A 345 -2.20 -8.37 22.57
N LYS A 346 -1.82 -9.65 22.57
CA LYS A 346 -1.31 -10.33 23.80
C LYS A 346 -0.06 -9.66 24.34
N VAL A 347 0.93 -9.36 23.50
CA VAL A 347 2.18 -8.70 23.89
C VAL A 347 1.89 -7.32 24.44
N TRP A 348 1.06 -6.54 23.75
CA TRP A 348 0.71 -5.20 24.20
C TRP A 348 0.00 -5.23 25.58
N LEU A 349 -0.99 -6.08 25.77
CA LEU A 349 -1.69 -6.25 27.06
C LEU A 349 -0.72 -6.66 28.17
N TYR A 350 0.25 -7.52 27.87
CA TYR A 350 1.25 -7.96 28.87
C TYR A 350 2.13 -6.82 29.35
N HIS A 351 2.65 -6.01 28.43
CA HIS A 351 3.50 -4.87 28.79
C HIS A 351 2.75 -3.70 29.46
N HIS A 352 1.44 -3.62 29.24
CA HIS A 352 0.61 -2.55 29.85
C HIS A 352 -0.32 -3.06 30.95
N ARG A 353 -0.04 -4.25 31.50
CA ARG A 353 -0.90 -4.86 32.54
C ARG A 353 -1.08 -3.96 33.78
N ASP A 354 -0.06 -3.19 34.14
CA ASP A 354 -0.03 -2.34 35.33
C ASP A 354 -0.62 -0.93 35.09
N THR A 355 -1.01 -0.64 33.83
CA THR A 355 -1.68 0.61 33.44
C THR A 355 -3.10 0.68 34.04
N PRO A 356 -3.63 1.86 34.39
CA PRO A 356 -5.01 2.02 34.86
C PRO A 356 -6.03 1.40 33.87
N LEU A 357 -7.02 0.68 34.43
CA LEU A 357 -8.02 -0.08 33.65
C LEU A 357 -8.69 0.77 32.56
N LYS A 358 -9.10 2.00 32.89
CA LYS A 358 -9.74 2.94 31.97
C LYS A 358 -8.88 3.18 30.71
N LEU A 359 -7.56 3.34 30.87
CA LEU A 359 -6.63 3.56 29.75
C LEU A 359 -6.42 2.29 28.92
N ILE A 360 -6.33 1.11 29.58
CA ILE A 360 -6.28 -0.17 28.87
C ILE A 360 -7.52 -0.34 28.00
N MET A 361 -8.71 -0.15 28.56
CA MET A 361 -9.97 -0.32 27.85
C MET A 361 -10.12 0.66 26.67
N LYS A 362 -9.71 1.92 26.86
CA LYS A 362 -9.66 2.92 25.78
C LYS A 362 -8.77 2.45 24.64
N THR A 363 -7.55 1.99 24.93
CA THR A 363 -6.59 1.58 23.88
C THR A 363 -6.99 0.25 23.24
N VAL A 364 -7.52 -0.71 23.98
CA VAL A 364 -8.08 -1.96 23.44
C VAL A 364 -9.20 -1.66 22.45
N ASN A 365 -10.12 -0.75 22.81
CA ASN A 365 -11.21 -0.35 21.94
C ASN A 365 -10.71 0.36 20.67
N MET A 366 -9.71 1.23 20.75
CA MET A 366 -9.08 1.81 19.55
C MET A 366 -8.48 0.73 18.62
N LYS A 367 -7.81 -0.27 19.20
CA LYS A 367 -7.24 -1.41 18.44
C LYS A 367 -8.33 -2.29 17.81
N LEU A 368 -9.44 -2.56 18.53
CA LEU A 368 -10.60 -3.29 18.02
C LEU A 368 -11.27 -2.55 16.87
N VAL A 369 -11.59 -1.28 17.05
CA VAL A 369 -12.21 -0.45 16.01
C VAL A 369 -11.32 -0.33 14.78
N GLY A 370 -10.02 -0.11 14.96
CA GLY A 370 -9.06 -0.10 13.85
C GLY A 370 -9.02 -1.44 13.09
N HIS A 371 -9.11 -2.57 13.82
CA HIS A 371 -9.22 -3.89 13.21
C HIS A 371 -10.52 -4.06 12.41
N TYR A 372 -11.66 -3.61 12.96
CA TYR A 372 -12.95 -3.71 12.27
C TYR A 372 -13.06 -2.80 11.06
N ARG A 373 -12.50 -1.59 11.12
CA ARG A 373 -12.45 -0.69 9.96
C ARG A 373 -11.72 -1.29 8.77
N TYR A 374 -10.69 -2.08 9.01
CA TYR A 374 -9.94 -2.74 7.94
C TYR A 374 -10.55 -4.10 7.53
N TYR A 375 -10.83 -4.97 8.50
CA TYR A 375 -11.30 -6.33 8.25
C TYR A 375 -12.82 -6.50 8.26
N GLY A 376 -13.57 -5.48 8.61
CA GLY A 376 -15.02 -5.48 8.64
C GLY A 376 -15.66 -5.34 7.27
N ILE A 377 -15.43 -6.31 6.39
CA ILE A 377 -16.01 -6.41 5.05
C ILE A 377 -17.03 -7.56 4.97
N SER A 378 -17.86 -7.57 3.94
CA SER A 378 -18.79 -8.67 3.65
C SER A 378 -18.07 -10.03 3.73
N PHE A 379 -18.76 -11.07 4.24
CA PHE A 379 -18.27 -12.45 4.45
C PHE A 379 -17.24 -12.64 5.59
N ASN A 380 -16.75 -11.58 6.20
CA ASN A 380 -15.70 -11.66 7.20
C ASN A 380 -16.17 -11.49 8.66
N SER A 381 -17.48 -11.45 8.89
CA SER A 381 -18.10 -11.26 10.23
C SER A 381 -17.60 -12.27 11.28
N ARG A 382 -17.48 -13.55 10.89
CA ARG A 382 -16.97 -14.62 11.78
C ARG A 382 -15.54 -14.34 12.25
N TRP A 383 -14.66 -13.80 11.39
CA TRP A 383 -13.27 -13.55 11.73
C TRP A 383 -13.10 -12.33 12.64
N ILE A 384 -13.86 -11.27 12.41
CA ILE A 384 -13.83 -10.10 13.30
C ILE A 384 -14.47 -10.42 14.66
N ALA A 385 -15.53 -11.25 14.69
CA ALA A 385 -16.12 -11.74 15.94
C ALA A 385 -15.13 -12.63 16.72
N ASN A 386 -14.39 -13.51 16.04
CA ASN A 386 -13.34 -14.33 16.67
C ASN A 386 -12.20 -13.46 17.22
N PHE A 387 -11.82 -12.38 16.51
CA PHE A 387 -10.81 -11.43 17.01
C PHE A 387 -11.27 -10.75 18.30
N TRP A 388 -12.53 -10.30 18.37
CA TRP A 388 -13.14 -9.76 19.57
C TRP A 388 -13.15 -10.78 20.72
N TYR A 389 -13.62 -11.99 20.44
CA TYR A 389 -13.66 -13.05 21.44
C TYR A 389 -12.29 -13.36 22.04
N GLN A 390 -11.28 -13.55 21.18
CA GLN A 390 -9.92 -13.83 21.65
C GLN A 390 -9.31 -12.64 22.41
N THR A 391 -9.61 -11.41 21.99
CA THR A 391 -9.18 -10.21 22.71
C THR A 391 -9.80 -10.16 24.12
N ARG A 392 -11.08 -10.47 24.24
CA ARG A 392 -11.78 -10.56 25.54
C ARG A 392 -11.14 -11.61 26.46
N GLU A 393 -10.84 -12.78 25.94
CA GLU A 393 -10.20 -13.86 26.70
C GLU A 393 -8.75 -13.49 27.12
N LEU A 394 -7.99 -12.82 26.26
CA LEU A 394 -6.67 -12.31 26.58
C LEU A 394 -6.74 -11.26 27.67
N LEU A 395 -7.69 -10.33 27.58
CA LEU A 395 -7.91 -9.28 28.57
C LEU A 395 -8.20 -9.89 29.96
N PHE A 396 -9.13 -10.86 30.04
CA PHE A 396 -9.43 -11.58 31.26
C PHE A 396 -8.19 -12.23 31.88
N LYS A 397 -7.40 -12.95 31.06
CA LYS A 397 -6.19 -13.63 31.51
C LYS A 397 -5.12 -12.66 32.01
N ILE A 398 -4.96 -11.54 31.35
CA ILE A 398 -3.91 -10.56 31.69
C ILE A 398 -4.30 -9.73 32.91
N LEU A 399 -5.55 -9.33 33.07
CA LEU A 399 -6.03 -8.63 34.28
C LEU A 399 -5.87 -9.48 35.54
N ASN A 400 -6.05 -10.81 35.42
CA ASN A 400 -5.83 -11.75 36.52
C ASN A 400 -4.33 -12.06 36.80
N ARG A 401 -3.40 -11.45 36.07
CA ARG A 401 -1.94 -11.57 36.29
C ARG A 401 -1.29 -10.29 36.78
N ARG A 402 -2.09 -9.33 37.25
CA ARG A 402 -1.60 -8.07 37.85
C ARG A 402 -1.00 -8.23 39.22
N SER A 403 -1.47 -9.23 39.97
CA SER A 403 -1.00 -9.55 41.31
C SER A 403 -1.01 -11.05 41.54
N ASN A 404 -0.42 -11.51 42.64
CA ASN A 404 -0.48 -12.92 43.05
C ASN A 404 -1.90 -13.34 43.50
N ARG A 405 -2.80 -12.38 43.72
CA ARG A 405 -4.21 -12.63 44.04
C ARG A 405 -5.04 -12.56 42.75
N ARG A 406 -6.08 -13.42 42.68
CA ARG A 406 -7.06 -13.39 41.58
C ARG A 406 -7.83 -12.07 41.61
N SER A 407 -7.76 -11.29 40.52
CA SER A 407 -8.41 -9.97 40.42
C SER A 407 -9.91 -10.07 40.08
N TYR A 408 -10.27 -11.06 39.22
CA TYR A 408 -11.64 -11.22 38.72
C TYR A 408 -12.02 -12.69 38.59
N THR A 409 -13.22 -13.05 39.06
CA THR A 409 -13.95 -14.22 38.60
C THR A 409 -14.51 -13.96 37.19
N ARG A 410 -15.05 -14.96 36.52
CA ARG A 410 -15.74 -14.78 35.22
C ARG A 410 -16.96 -13.85 35.35
N ALA A 411 -17.75 -14.00 36.44
CA ALA A 411 -18.91 -13.16 36.69
C ALA A 411 -18.53 -11.69 36.91
N GLU A 412 -17.57 -11.42 37.74
CA GLU A 412 -17.05 -10.07 38.03
C GLU A 412 -16.43 -9.42 36.78
N PHE A 413 -15.76 -10.20 35.94
CA PHE A 413 -15.24 -9.71 34.67
C PHE A 413 -16.35 -9.32 33.69
N ILE A 414 -17.44 -10.10 33.62
CA ILE A 414 -18.62 -9.77 32.81
C ILE A 414 -19.27 -8.49 33.33
N GLU A 415 -19.42 -8.34 34.65
CA GLU A 415 -19.94 -7.11 35.27
C GLU A 415 -19.03 -5.91 34.98
N MET A 416 -17.72 -6.05 35.07
CA MET A 416 -16.74 -5.00 34.73
C MET A 416 -16.91 -4.57 33.25
N LEU A 417 -17.17 -5.52 32.34
CA LEU A 417 -17.41 -5.21 30.91
C LEU A 417 -18.72 -4.44 30.65
N LYS A 418 -19.67 -4.41 31.58
CA LYS A 418 -20.86 -3.55 31.49
C LYS A 418 -20.47 -2.07 31.69
N TYR A 419 -19.54 -1.81 32.62
CA TYR A 419 -19.02 -0.45 32.86
C TYR A 419 -17.96 0.00 31.86
N TYR A 420 -17.18 -0.96 31.36
CA TYR A 420 -16.12 -0.73 30.36
C TYR A 420 -16.35 -1.65 29.14
N PRO A 421 -17.36 -1.36 28.29
CA PRO A 421 -17.69 -2.25 27.18
C PRO A 421 -16.59 -2.30 26.13
N LEU A 422 -16.37 -3.50 25.59
CA LEU A 422 -15.55 -3.69 24.40
C LEU A 422 -16.33 -3.31 23.14
N ALA A 423 -15.66 -2.61 22.24
CA ALA A 423 -16.23 -2.25 20.94
C ALA A 423 -16.71 -3.51 20.19
N THR A 424 -17.97 -3.53 19.82
CA THR A 424 -18.59 -4.67 19.12
C THR A 424 -18.14 -4.78 17.67
N PRO A 425 -17.99 -6.01 17.13
CA PRO A 425 -17.66 -6.23 15.73
C PRO A 425 -18.70 -5.60 14.80
N LYS A 426 -18.23 -4.84 13.80
CA LYS A 426 -19.09 -4.19 12.81
C LYS A 426 -18.53 -4.37 11.41
N ILE A 427 -19.42 -4.60 10.43
CA ILE A 427 -19.09 -4.56 9.01
C ILE A 427 -19.18 -3.10 8.55
N TYR A 428 -18.09 -2.58 8.00
CA TYR A 428 -17.98 -1.20 7.51
C TYR A 428 -18.07 -1.11 5.99
N VAL A 429 -17.68 -2.17 5.27
CA VAL A 429 -17.61 -2.17 3.80
C VAL A 429 -18.43 -3.32 3.23
N SER A 430 -19.40 -2.97 2.38
CA SER A 430 -20.11 -3.94 1.56
C SER A 430 -19.38 -4.23 0.27
N LEU A 431 -19.19 -5.51 -0.05
CA LEU A 431 -18.68 -5.95 -1.36
C LEU A 431 -19.82 -6.15 -2.37
N PHE A 432 -21.07 -6.11 -1.90
CA PHE A 432 -22.24 -6.10 -2.78
C PHE A 432 -22.44 -4.68 -3.33
N GLN A 433 -22.94 -4.60 -4.53
CA GLN A 433 -23.38 -3.33 -5.10
C GLN A 433 -24.72 -2.92 -4.54
#